data_2347d256c5f14789cc91cee66b36316c
#
_entry.id   2347d256c5f14789cc91cee66b36316c
#
_cell.length_a   1.000
_cell.length_b   1.000
_cell.length_c   1.000
_cell.angle_alpha   90.00
_cell.angle_beta   90.00
_cell.angle_gamma   90.00
#
_symmetry.space_group_name_H-M   'P 1'
#
loop_
_entity.id
_entity.type
_entity.pdbx_description
1 polymer ?
#
loop_
_entity_poly.entity_id
_entity_poly.type
_entity_poly.pdbx_seq_one_letter_code
_entity_poly.pdbx_strand_id
1 'polypeptide(L)'
;KTVDWDTYEKDVERAENVPSARNDILAKRFGIPMAGFTYFFTYEETLPHKKRVYWKLPCALGADLSQGDDFCAFTFLFPLAGERFGIKTRAYITERTLKNLQPAMRVKYDEFVREGTLIVMPGTVLDMMDVYDDLDQAIIDFEYDVRAFGYDPYNAKEFVERWERENGSYGVEKVIQGAKTESVPLGELKKMAEDRMLLFDEELMVFAMGNCVVLEDTNGNRKLYKKRLEEKIDNVAAMMDAYIAFKANRDAFD
;
A
#
# COMPACT_ATOMS: atom_id res chain seq x y z
N LYS A 1 -8.75 -41.94 1.46
CA LYS A 1 -8.24 -40.81 0.66
C LYS A 1 -6.87 -40.47 1.21
N THR A 2 -5.85 -40.62 0.40
CA THR A 2 -4.46 -40.27 0.78
C THR A 2 -4.35 -38.77 0.88
N VAL A 3 -3.82 -38.26 1.98
CA VAL A 3 -3.54 -36.85 2.14
C VAL A 3 -2.34 -36.53 1.26
N ASP A 4 -2.47 -35.51 0.41
CA ASP A 4 -1.36 -34.98 -0.36
C ASP A 4 -0.56 -34.01 0.56
N TRP A 5 0.52 -34.53 1.12
CA TRP A 5 1.34 -33.79 2.08
C TRP A 5 2.03 -32.58 1.48
N ASP A 6 2.43 -32.64 0.21
CA ASP A 6 3.07 -31.51 -0.48
C ASP A 6 2.10 -30.32 -0.63
N THR A 7 0.84 -30.61 -0.95
CA THR A 7 -0.21 -29.59 -0.99
C THR A 7 -0.53 -29.05 0.40
N TYR A 8 -0.50 -29.92 1.41
CA TYR A 8 -0.76 -29.54 2.80
C TYR A 8 0.32 -28.59 3.34
N GLU A 9 1.60 -28.88 3.14
CA GLU A 9 2.72 -28.01 3.56
C GLU A 9 2.66 -26.65 2.88
N LYS A 10 2.39 -26.60 1.57
CA LYS A 10 2.18 -25.36 0.85
C LYS A 10 1.00 -24.53 1.36
N ASP A 11 -0.11 -25.19 1.72
CA ASP A 11 -1.26 -24.50 2.31
C ASP A 11 -0.94 -23.94 3.71
N VAL A 12 -0.15 -24.66 4.52
CA VAL A 12 0.32 -24.17 5.83
C VAL A 12 1.23 -22.95 5.67
N GLU A 13 2.25 -23.06 4.84
CA GLU A 13 3.17 -21.95 4.53
C GLU A 13 2.40 -20.72 4.00
N ARG A 14 1.45 -20.94 3.12
CA ARG A 14 0.57 -19.92 2.58
C ARG A 14 -0.29 -19.27 3.67
N ALA A 15 -0.87 -20.06 4.59
CA ALA A 15 -1.68 -19.55 5.70
C ALA A 15 -0.85 -18.75 6.70
N GLU A 16 0.43 -19.06 6.85
CA GLU A 16 1.37 -18.32 7.71
C GLU A 16 1.78 -17.00 7.09
N ASN A 17 2.07 -16.99 5.79
CA ASN A 17 2.69 -15.86 5.09
C ASN A 17 1.69 -14.90 4.43
N VAL A 18 0.45 -15.33 4.16
CA VAL A 18 -0.57 -14.55 3.46
C VAL A 18 -1.84 -14.44 4.31
N PRO A 19 -2.03 -13.34 5.06
CA PRO A 19 -3.17 -13.17 5.96
C PRO A 19 -4.54 -13.31 5.27
N SER A 20 -4.69 -12.84 4.04
CA SER A 20 -5.93 -12.96 3.27
C SER A 20 -6.29 -14.40 2.90
N ALA A 21 -5.29 -15.29 2.73
CA ALA A 21 -5.51 -16.70 2.45
C ALA A 21 -5.75 -17.54 3.72
N ARG A 22 -5.29 -17.06 4.88
CA ARG A 22 -5.33 -17.79 6.15
C ARG A 22 -6.73 -18.27 6.52
N ASN A 23 -7.71 -17.39 6.50
CA ASN A 23 -9.08 -17.71 6.90
C ASN A 23 -9.69 -18.77 6.00
N ASP A 24 -9.46 -18.67 4.69
CA ASP A 24 -9.96 -19.59 3.69
C ASP A 24 -9.34 -20.98 3.86
N ILE A 25 -8.04 -21.04 4.09
CA ILE A 25 -7.30 -22.29 4.32
C ILE A 25 -7.73 -22.93 5.66
N LEU A 26 -7.81 -22.15 6.75
CA LEU A 26 -8.24 -22.63 8.05
C LEU A 26 -9.68 -23.19 8.00
N ALA A 27 -10.59 -22.50 7.32
CA ALA A 27 -11.96 -22.96 7.16
C ALA A 27 -12.07 -24.23 6.27
N LYS A 28 -11.43 -24.22 5.10
CA LYS A 28 -11.55 -25.29 4.10
C LYS A 28 -10.76 -26.55 4.43
N ARG A 29 -9.55 -26.40 4.98
CA ARG A 29 -8.65 -27.54 5.26
C ARG A 29 -8.75 -28.07 6.68
N PHE A 30 -8.95 -27.17 7.64
CA PHE A 30 -8.92 -27.50 9.05
C PHE A 30 -10.31 -27.49 9.71
N GLY A 31 -11.35 -27.08 8.99
CA GLY A 31 -12.72 -27.01 9.51
C GLY A 31 -12.87 -26.02 10.68
N ILE A 32 -11.96 -25.06 10.81
CA ILE A 32 -11.99 -24.08 11.89
C ILE A 32 -12.96 -22.96 11.49
N PRO A 33 -14.07 -22.76 12.24
CA PRO A 33 -14.98 -21.66 11.96
C PRO A 33 -14.25 -20.34 12.21
N MET A 34 -14.09 -19.54 11.17
CA MET A 34 -13.49 -18.23 11.29
C MET A 34 -14.59 -17.19 11.46
N ALA A 35 -14.86 -16.82 12.72
CA ALA A 35 -15.63 -15.63 13.02
C ALA A 35 -14.70 -14.43 12.93
N GLY A 36 -14.97 -13.48 12.03
CA GLY A 36 -14.15 -12.27 11.96
C GLY A 36 -14.18 -11.59 10.62
N PHE A 37 -13.32 -10.62 10.49
CA PHE A 37 -13.17 -9.74 9.35
C PHE A 37 -12.90 -10.50 8.05
N THR A 38 -13.61 -10.14 6.99
CA THR A 38 -13.30 -10.60 5.64
C THR A 38 -12.16 -9.73 5.09
N TYR A 39 -11.08 -10.36 4.65
CA TYR A 39 -10.02 -9.65 3.93
C TYR A 39 -10.57 -9.06 2.64
N PHE A 40 -10.14 -7.84 2.34
CA PHE A 40 -10.67 -7.08 1.21
C PHE A 40 -10.20 -7.63 -0.13
N PHE A 41 -8.91 -7.97 -0.22
CA PHE A 41 -8.34 -8.60 -1.40
C PHE A 41 -8.21 -10.11 -1.19
N THR A 42 -8.54 -10.88 -2.21
CA THR A 42 -8.29 -12.33 -2.23
C THR A 42 -6.80 -12.61 -2.45
N TYR A 43 -6.38 -13.84 -2.20
CA TYR A 43 -4.99 -14.23 -2.46
C TYR A 43 -4.61 -14.04 -3.93
N GLU A 44 -5.47 -14.42 -4.85
CA GLU A 44 -5.25 -14.31 -6.29
C GLU A 44 -5.05 -12.85 -6.73
N GLU A 45 -5.74 -11.92 -6.09
CA GLU A 45 -5.63 -10.49 -6.34
C GLU A 45 -4.32 -9.90 -5.79
N THR A 46 -3.73 -10.53 -4.77
CA THR A 46 -2.45 -10.09 -4.18
C THR A 46 -1.22 -10.72 -4.81
N LEU A 47 -1.38 -11.58 -5.82
CA LEU A 47 -0.24 -12.18 -6.52
C LEU A 47 0.54 -11.13 -7.30
N PRO A 48 1.87 -11.05 -7.12
CA PRO A 48 2.70 -10.08 -7.83
C PRO A 48 2.74 -10.37 -9.33
N HIS A 49 3.03 -9.33 -10.09
CA HIS A 49 3.24 -9.38 -11.53
C HIS A 49 4.73 -9.51 -11.84
N LYS A 50 5.07 -9.64 -13.11
CA LYS A 50 6.47 -9.58 -13.56
C LYS A 50 7.02 -8.18 -13.32
N LYS A 51 8.29 -8.12 -12.88
CA LYS A 51 8.99 -6.86 -12.62
C LYS A 51 8.91 -5.91 -13.81
N ARG A 52 8.58 -4.65 -13.51
CA ARG A 52 8.45 -3.57 -14.49
C ARG A 52 9.16 -2.32 -14.01
N VAL A 53 9.60 -1.52 -14.97
CA VAL A 53 10.17 -0.19 -14.77
C VAL A 53 9.28 0.83 -15.44
N TYR A 54 9.13 1.99 -14.80
CA TYR A 54 8.19 3.04 -15.25
C TYR A 54 8.90 4.39 -15.44
N TRP A 55 10.16 4.37 -15.90
CA TRP A 55 10.97 5.57 -16.13
C TRP A 55 10.28 6.54 -17.10
N LYS A 56 10.31 7.82 -16.76
CA LYS A 56 9.75 8.91 -17.57
C LYS A 56 8.26 8.78 -17.86
N LEU A 57 7.56 7.95 -17.11
CA LEU A 57 6.12 7.86 -17.25
C LEU A 57 5.43 8.80 -16.27
N PRO A 58 4.31 9.42 -16.69
CA PRO A 58 3.49 10.19 -15.78
C PRO A 58 2.89 9.31 -14.70
N CYS A 59 2.87 9.80 -13.47
CA CYS A 59 2.27 9.10 -12.36
C CYS A 59 1.56 10.04 -11.39
N ALA A 60 0.62 9.48 -10.63
CA ALA A 60 0.09 10.09 -9.43
C ALA A 60 0.83 9.52 -8.22
N LEU A 61 1.21 10.39 -7.29
CA LEU A 61 1.77 10.04 -6.00
C LEU A 61 0.67 10.06 -4.95
N GLY A 62 0.64 9.08 -4.07
CA GLY A 62 -0.19 9.10 -2.87
C GLY A 62 0.64 8.96 -1.62
N ALA A 63 0.21 9.56 -0.53
CA ALA A 63 0.94 9.57 0.73
C ALA A 63 0.01 9.36 1.95
N ASP A 64 0.36 8.36 2.76
CA ASP A 64 -0.16 8.14 4.11
C ASP A 64 0.98 8.43 5.10
N LEU A 65 0.96 9.62 5.72
CA LEU A 65 2.08 10.18 6.47
C LEU A 65 1.98 9.86 7.96
N SER A 66 2.89 9.06 8.47
CA SER A 66 3.04 8.75 9.89
C SER A 66 4.43 9.11 10.40
N GLN A 67 4.49 9.65 11.62
CA GLN A 67 5.75 9.94 12.33
C GLN A 67 6.07 8.92 13.42
N GLY A 68 5.12 8.05 13.73
CA GLY A 68 5.21 7.06 14.83
C GLY A 68 5.70 5.68 14.40
N ASP A 69 5.07 4.65 14.96
CA ASP A 69 5.40 3.25 14.70
C ASP A 69 4.74 2.69 13.42
N ASP A 70 3.94 3.49 12.72
CA ASP A 70 3.39 3.16 11.42
C ASP A 70 4.35 3.51 10.28
N PHE A 71 4.08 2.96 9.09
CA PHE A 71 4.81 3.37 7.91
C PHE A 71 4.44 4.80 7.53
N CYS A 72 5.44 5.62 7.23
CA CYS A 72 5.24 6.78 6.38
C CYS A 72 5.30 6.26 4.95
N ALA A 73 4.14 6.10 4.30
CA ALA A 73 4.00 5.32 3.08
C ALA A 73 3.69 6.18 1.87
N PHE A 74 4.35 5.86 0.77
CA PHE A 74 4.12 6.45 -0.54
C PHE A 74 3.84 5.38 -1.57
N THR A 75 2.92 5.68 -2.50
CA THR A 75 2.64 4.81 -3.64
C THR A 75 2.55 5.65 -4.90
N PHE A 76 3.32 5.23 -5.91
CA PHE A 76 3.30 5.79 -7.26
C PHE A 76 2.35 4.96 -8.11
N LEU A 77 1.40 5.63 -8.74
CA LEU A 77 0.39 5.03 -9.61
C LEU A 77 0.58 5.53 -11.05
N PHE A 78 0.99 4.63 -11.95
CA PHE A 78 1.30 4.91 -13.34
C PHE A 78 0.13 4.48 -14.24
N PRO A 79 -0.67 5.40 -14.79
CA PRO A 79 -1.71 5.05 -15.74
C PRO A 79 -1.10 4.46 -17.02
N LEU A 80 -1.64 3.33 -17.45
CA LEU A 80 -1.17 2.58 -18.62
C LEU A 80 -2.33 2.32 -19.60
N ALA A 81 -1.99 1.95 -20.82
CA ALA A 81 -3.00 1.58 -21.81
C ALA A 81 -3.93 0.46 -21.33
N GLY A 82 -5.23 0.55 -21.65
CA GLY A 82 -6.25 -0.42 -21.28
C GLY A 82 -6.67 -0.34 -19.82
N GLU A 83 -6.75 0.87 -19.26
CA GLU A 83 -7.20 1.15 -17.90
C GLU A 83 -6.41 0.43 -16.78
N ARG A 84 -5.19 0.01 -17.10
CA ARG A 84 -4.28 -0.62 -16.15
C ARG A 84 -3.44 0.41 -15.43
N PHE A 85 -2.98 0.07 -14.25
CA PHE A 85 -2.06 0.89 -13.47
C PHE A 85 -0.83 0.11 -13.07
N GLY A 86 0.34 0.68 -13.37
CA GLY A 86 1.59 0.26 -12.73
C GLY A 86 1.69 0.82 -11.33
N ILE A 87 2.24 0.06 -10.39
CA ILE A 87 2.34 0.46 -9.00
C ILE A 87 3.78 0.28 -8.52
N LYS A 88 4.31 1.30 -7.86
CA LYS A 88 5.57 1.27 -7.11
C LYS A 88 5.36 1.84 -5.73
N THR A 89 6.07 1.28 -4.75
CA THR A 89 5.93 1.63 -3.34
C THR A 89 7.23 2.13 -2.74
N ARG A 90 7.11 3.01 -1.76
CA ARG A 90 8.20 3.41 -0.89
C ARG A 90 7.63 3.68 0.49
N ALA A 91 8.26 3.16 1.52
CA ALA A 91 7.84 3.38 2.90
C ALA A 91 9.05 3.68 3.78
N TYR A 92 8.80 4.37 4.88
CA TYR A 92 9.83 4.78 5.84
C TYR A 92 9.43 4.37 7.24
N ILE A 93 10.42 3.89 8.01
CA ILE A 93 10.32 3.65 9.45
C ILE A 93 11.59 4.08 10.16
N THR A 94 11.53 4.22 11.49
CA THR A 94 12.71 4.48 12.30
C THR A 94 13.47 3.19 12.64
N GLU A 95 14.77 3.32 12.92
CA GLU A 95 15.56 2.23 13.47
C GLU A 95 14.96 1.66 14.75
N ARG A 96 14.37 2.52 15.60
CA ARG A 96 13.70 2.12 16.84
C ARG A 96 12.55 1.17 16.53
N THR A 97 11.65 1.53 15.61
CA THR A 97 10.51 0.72 15.22
C THR A 97 10.98 -0.64 14.72
N LEU A 98 11.99 -0.65 13.83
CA LEU A 98 12.57 -1.88 13.29
C LEU A 98 13.19 -2.79 14.36
N LYS A 99 13.87 -2.21 15.37
CA LYS A 99 14.47 -2.96 16.51
C LYS A 99 13.43 -3.59 17.43
N ASN A 100 12.27 -2.98 17.55
CA ASN A 100 11.20 -3.41 18.46
C ASN A 100 10.26 -4.46 17.88
N LEU A 101 10.43 -4.84 16.61
CA LEU A 101 9.59 -5.84 15.97
C LEU A 101 9.80 -7.24 16.54
N GLN A 102 8.73 -8.03 16.56
CA GLN A 102 8.81 -9.46 16.82
C GLN A 102 9.68 -10.16 15.77
N PRO A 103 10.41 -11.23 16.13
CA PRO A 103 11.38 -11.86 15.21
C PRO A 103 10.81 -12.25 13.84
N ALA A 104 9.60 -12.84 13.79
CA ALA A 104 8.97 -13.22 12.53
C ALA A 104 8.67 -12.01 11.63
N MET A 105 8.17 -10.91 12.22
CA MET A 105 7.88 -9.69 11.49
C MET A 105 9.17 -8.98 11.08
N ARG A 106 10.21 -9.07 11.87
CA ARG A 106 11.53 -8.52 11.55
C ARG A 106 12.09 -9.12 10.26
N VAL A 107 12.01 -10.45 10.11
CA VAL A 107 12.45 -11.13 8.87
C VAL A 107 11.72 -10.55 7.65
N LYS A 108 10.40 -10.34 7.75
CA LYS A 108 9.61 -9.78 6.65
C LYS A 108 10.01 -8.33 6.32
N TYR A 109 10.23 -7.49 7.33
CA TYR A 109 10.68 -6.12 7.10
C TYR A 109 12.10 -6.04 6.53
N ASP A 110 13.00 -6.94 6.95
CA ASP A 110 14.34 -7.05 6.37
C ASP A 110 14.29 -7.45 4.87
N GLU A 111 13.25 -8.17 4.42
CA GLU A 111 13.00 -8.42 2.99
C GLU A 111 12.65 -7.12 2.25
N PHE A 112 11.75 -6.31 2.78
CA PHE A 112 11.38 -5.01 2.19
C PHE A 112 12.57 -4.04 2.14
N VAL A 113 13.41 -4.05 3.18
CA VAL A 113 14.66 -3.25 3.20
C VAL A 113 15.63 -3.73 2.10
N ARG A 114 15.80 -5.04 1.92
CA ARG A 114 16.65 -5.60 0.85
C ARG A 114 16.09 -5.35 -0.55
N GLU A 115 14.77 -5.31 -0.68
CA GLU A 115 14.10 -4.94 -1.92
C GLU A 115 14.26 -3.43 -2.25
N GLY A 116 14.51 -2.59 -1.24
CA GLY A 116 14.62 -1.15 -1.36
C GLY A 116 13.28 -0.42 -1.31
N THR A 117 12.21 -1.11 -0.92
CA THR A 117 10.86 -0.54 -0.77
C THR A 117 10.61 0.02 0.63
N LEU A 118 11.35 -0.45 1.64
CA LEU A 118 11.31 0.05 3.01
C LEU A 118 12.64 0.71 3.37
N ILE A 119 12.61 1.99 3.69
CA ILE A 119 13.77 2.78 4.09
C ILE A 119 13.77 2.94 5.61
N VAL A 120 14.92 2.65 6.21
CA VAL A 120 15.11 2.77 7.68
C VAL A 120 15.84 4.07 7.96
N MET A 121 15.13 5.00 8.57
CA MET A 121 15.67 6.30 8.99
C MET A 121 16.28 6.22 10.39
N PRO A 122 17.35 6.96 10.68
CA PRO A 122 17.96 6.99 12.00
C PRO A 122 17.01 7.60 13.04
N GLY A 123 17.19 7.22 14.30
CA GLY A 123 16.47 7.83 15.41
C GLY A 123 15.19 7.12 15.85
N THR A 124 14.32 7.88 16.51
CA THR A 124 13.12 7.36 17.19
C THR A 124 11.81 7.92 16.64
N VAL A 125 11.87 9.01 15.89
CA VAL A 125 10.74 9.68 15.21
C VAL A 125 11.21 10.03 13.82
N LEU A 126 10.34 9.89 12.82
CA LEU A 126 10.64 10.28 11.47
C LEU A 126 10.68 11.81 11.35
N ASP A 127 11.79 12.32 10.84
CA ASP A 127 11.86 13.70 10.38
C ASP A 127 11.24 13.78 8.97
N MET A 128 10.18 14.57 8.83
CA MET A 128 9.48 14.67 7.56
C MET A 128 10.31 15.36 6.48
N MET A 129 11.32 16.15 6.86
CA MET A 129 12.21 16.79 5.89
C MET A 129 13.23 15.79 5.35
N ASP A 130 13.77 14.91 6.18
CA ASP A 130 14.64 13.83 5.74
C ASP A 130 13.87 12.83 4.85
N VAL A 131 12.61 12.52 5.20
CA VAL A 131 11.72 11.70 4.35
C VAL A 131 11.48 12.36 3.00
N TYR A 132 11.24 13.68 3.00
CA TYR A 132 11.04 14.45 1.76
C TYR A 132 12.29 14.39 0.87
N ASP A 133 13.46 14.65 1.43
CA ASP A 133 14.73 14.65 0.68
C ASP A 133 15.03 13.29 0.04
N ASP A 134 14.82 12.21 0.75
CA ASP A 134 15.00 10.85 0.23
C ASP A 134 13.95 10.49 -0.84
N LEU A 135 12.69 10.89 -0.65
CA LEU A 135 11.64 10.67 -1.64
C LEU A 135 11.89 11.47 -2.92
N ASP A 136 12.25 12.74 -2.79
CA ASP A 136 12.55 13.62 -3.92
C ASP A 136 13.74 13.08 -4.73
N GLN A 137 14.80 12.67 -4.04
CA GLN A 137 15.94 12.02 -4.68
C GLN A 137 15.53 10.74 -5.42
N ALA A 138 14.65 9.92 -4.83
CA ALA A 138 14.15 8.72 -5.49
C ALA A 138 13.30 9.04 -6.75
N ILE A 139 12.48 10.10 -6.70
CA ILE A 139 11.72 10.57 -7.88
C ILE A 139 12.68 10.98 -9.00
N ILE A 140 13.76 11.68 -8.66
CA ILE A 140 14.80 12.09 -9.62
C ILE A 140 15.54 10.88 -10.18
N ASP A 141 15.99 9.97 -9.33
CA ASP A 141 16.80 8.80 -9.73
C ASP A 141 16.03 7.84 -10.63
N PHE A 142 14.73 7.67 -10.38
CA PHE A 142 13.83 6.85 -11.20
C PHE A 142 13.19 7.62 -12.37
N GLU A 143 13.47 8.94 -12.48
CA GLU A 143 12.92 9.81 -13.50
C GLU A 143 11.37 9.75 -13.56
N TYR A 144 10.69 9.73 -12.41
CA TYR A 144 9.23 9.70 -12.34
C TYR A 144 8.65 11.09 -12.63
N ASP A 145 7.66 11.16 -13.52
CA ASP A 145 6.93 12.39 -13.85
C ASP A 145 5.66 12.48 -12.99
N VAL A 146 5.80 13.04 -11.77
CA VAL A 146 4.67 13.17 -10.83
C VAL A 146 3.78 14.33 -11.24
N ARG A 147 2.55 14.03 -11.68
CA ARG A 147 1.58 15.02 -12.17
C ARG A 147 0.43 15.30 -11.22
N ALA A 148 0.19 14.42 -10.25
CA ALA A 148 -0.80 14.61 -9.21
C ALA A 148 -0.28 14.04 -7.89
N PHE A 149 -0.68 14.64 -6.77
CA PHE A 149 -0.28 14.23 -5.43
C PHE A 149 -1.49 14.21 -4.50
N GLY A 150 -1.89 13.02 -4.02
CA GLY A 150 -2.95 12.83 -3.05
C GLY A 150 -2.40 12.51 -1.66
N TYR A 151 -2.98 13.08 -0.62
CA TYR A 151 -2.49 12.87 0.75
C TYR A 151 -3.60 12.97 1.80
N ASP A 152 -3.49 12.16 2.86
CA ASP A 152 -4.25 12.37 4.10
C ASP A 152 -3.68 13.59 4.83
N PRO A 153 -4.53 14.56 5.24
CA PRO A 153 -4.09 15.77 5.95
C PRO A 153 -3.50 15.52 7.34
N TYR A 154 -3.68 14.34 7.91
CA TYR A 154 -3.12 14.05 9.23
C TYR A 154 -1.59 14.00 9.18
N ASN A 155 -0.93 14.77 10.03
CA ASN A 155 0.54 14.93 10.05
C ASN A 155 1.21 15.43 8.76
N ALA A 156 0.44 15.86 7.74
CA ALA A 156 0.95 16.15 6.41
C ALA A 156 1.48 17.58 6.22
N LYS A 157 1.18 18.50 7.14
CA LYS A 157 1.36 19.95 6.92
C LYS A 157 2.77 20.31 6.45
N GLU A 158 3.81 19.92 7.19
CA GLU A 158 5.20 20.29 6.92
C GLU A 158 5.68 19.72 5.58
N PHE A 159 5.37 18.45 5.31
CA PHE A 159 5.70 17.78 4.07
C PHE A 159 5.03 18.45 2.86
N VAL A 160 3.72 18.71 2.96
CA VAL A 160 2.93 19.29 1.86
C VAL A 160 3.33 20.75 1.58
N GLU A 161 3.57 21.56 2.62
CA GLU A 161 4.07 22.94 2.44
C GLU A 161 5.41 22.97 1.69
N ARG A 162 6.28 22.00 1.95
CA ARG A 162 7.54 21.87 1.21
C ARG A 162 7.29 21.39 -0.23
N TRP A 163 6.45 20.37 -0.41
CA TRP A 163 6.09 19.91 -1.74
C TRP A 163 5.54 21.03 -2.63
N GLU A 164 4.57 21.79 -2.12
CA GLU A 164 3.96 22.89 -2.87
C GLU A 164 4.95 24.02 -3.20
N ARG A 165 5.89 24.29 -2.31
CA ARG A 165 6.95 25.28 -2.54
C ARG A 165 7.91 24.86 -3.65
N GLU A 166 8.25 23.60 -3.75
CA GLU A 166 9.26 23.08 -4.68
C GLU A 166 8.63 22.60 -6.01
N ASN A 167 7.43 22.06 -5.97
CA ASN A 167 6.74 21.47 -7.14
C ASN A 167 5.50 22.25 -7.58
N GLY A 168 5.04 23.22 -6.78
CA GLY A 168 3.78 23.94 -6.99
C GLY A 168 2.57 23.19 -6.41
N SER A 169 1.44 23.89 -6.36
CA SER A 169 0.19 23.35 -5.80
C SER A 169 -0.74 22.69 -6.84
N TYR A 170 -0.36 22.69 -8.11
CA TYR A 170 -1.16 22.04 -9.14
C TYR A 170 -1.16 20.54 -8.96
N GLY A 171 -2.35 19.93 -9.04
CA GLY A 171 -2.50 18.48 -8.88
C GLY A 171 -2.39 17.97 -7.44
N VAL A 172 -2.26 18.88 -6.45
CA VAL A 172 -2.19 18.51 -5.02
C VAL A 172 -3.61 18.38 -4.47
N GLU A 173 -3.97 17.17 -4.03
CA GLU A 173 -5.33 16.81 -3.59
C GLU A 173 -5.32 16.35 -2.14
N LYS A 174 -6.11 17.04 -1.31
CA LYS A 174 -6.35 16.66 0.07
C LYS A 174 -7.41 15.59 0.15
N VAL A 175 -7.06 14.40 0.58
CA VAL A 175 -7.96 13.26 0.75
C VAL A 175 -8.34 13.12 2.24
N ILE A 176 -9.58 13.42 2.58
CA ILE A 176 -10.07 13.21 3.95
C ILE A 176 -10.49 11.77 4.11
N GLN A 177 -9.78 11.01 4.95
CA GLN A 177 -10.10 9.62 5.22
C GLN A 177 -11.49 9.47 5.84
N GLY A 178 -12.25 8.50 5.34
CA GLY A 178 -13.57 8.18 5.85
C GLY A 178 -14.43 7.39 4.87
N ALA A 179 -15.38 6.61 5.37
CA ALA A 179 -16.22 5.72 4.57
C ALA A 179 -16.89 6.43 3.38
N LYS A 180 -17.25 7.69 3.55
CA LYS A 180 -17.91 8.50 2.51
C LYS A 180 -16.97 8.84 1.34
N THR A 181 -15.70 9.10 1.61
CA THR A 181 -14.67 9.46 0.61
C THR A 181 -14.06 8.21 -0.02
N GLU A 182 -13.82 7.18 0.79
CA GLU A 182 -13.08 5.98 0.39
C GLU A 182 -13.95 4.97 -0.35
N SER A 183 -15.26 4.91 -0.10
CA SER A 183 -16.15 3.82 -0.54
C SER A 183 -16.12 3.59 -2.05
N VAL A 184 -16.20 4.66 -2.86
CA VAL A 184 -16.18 4.56 -4.33
C VAL A 184 -14.79 4.19 -4.84
N PRO A 185 -13.70 4.88 -4.45
CA PRO A 185 -12.34 4.50 -4.85
C PRO A 185 -11.98 3.06 -4.47
N LEU A 186 -12.35 2.61 -3.26
CA LEU A 186 -12.12 1.24 -2.83
C LEU A 186 -12.83 0.22 -3.73
N GLY A 187 -14.10 0.49 -4.09
CA GLY A 187 -14.85 -0.37 -5.01
C GLY A 187 -14.22 -0.47 -6.39
N GLU A 188 -13.72 0.65 -6.91
CA GLU A 188 -13.03 0.70 -8.20
C GLU A 188 -11.67 -0.03 -8.15
N LEU A 189 -10.86 0.20 -7.10
CA LEU A 189 -9.59 -0.50 -6.89
C LEU A 189 -9.81 -2.00 -6.73
N LYS A 190 -10.86 -2.41 -6.00
CA LYS A 190 -11.23 -3.83 -5.86
C LYS A 190 -11.50 -4.46 -7.21
N LYS A 191 -12.33 -3.85 -8.03
CA LYS A 191 -12.64 -4.33 -9.37
C LYS A 191 -11.39 -4.44 -10.25
N MET A 192 -10.53 -3.42 -10.21
CA MET A 192 -9.25 -3.47 -10.94
C MET A 192 -8.33 -4.60 -10.44
N ALA A 193 -8.33 -4.90 -9.13
CA ALA A 193 -7.58 -6.02 -8.59
C ALA A 193 -8.14 -7.38 -9.06
N GLU A 194 -9.47 -7.55 -9.07
CA GLU A 194 -10.17 -8.73 -9.60
C GLU A 194 -9.82 -8.97 -11.08
N ASP A 195 -9.78 -7.92 -11.87
CA ASP A 195 -9.45 -7.95 -13.30
C ASP A 195 -7.93 -7.99 -13.57
N ARG A 196 -7.08 -8.08 -12.54
CA ARG A 196 -5.62 -8.07 -12.62
C ARG A 196 -5.05 -6.86 -13.36
N MET A 197 -5.69 -5.70 -13.22
CA MET A 197 -5.30 -4.43 -13.82
C MET A 197 -4.34 -3.60 -12.96
N LEU A 198 -4.19 -3.92 -11.66
CA LEU A 198 -3.20 -3.32 -10.77
C LEU A 198 -1.89 -4.11 -10.89
N LEU A 199 -0.88 -3.53 -11.54
CA LEU A 199 0.37 -4.20 -11.90
C LEU A 199 1.48 -3.83 -10.91
N PHE A 200 1.64 -4.61 -9.87
CA PHE A 200 2.70 -4.48 -8.86
C PHE A 200 3.58 -5.73 -8.83
N ASP A 201 4.81 -5.57 -8.40
CA ASP A 201 5.83 -6.64 -8.34
C ASP A 201 6.61 -6.62 -7.02
N GLU A 202 6.25 -5.74 -6.10
CA GLU A 202 6.96 -5.49 -4.85
C GLU A 202 6.28 -6.21 -3.67
N GLU A 203 7.09 -6.89 -2.87
CA GLU A 203 6.61 -7.65 -1.70
C GLU A 203 5.91 -6.76 -0.66
N LEU A 204 6.32 -5.50 -0.56
CA LEU A 204 5.66 -4.54 0.33
C LEU A 204 4.20 -4.29 -0.07
N MET A 205 3.89 -4.16 -1.37
CA MET A 205 2.50 -4.01 -1.84
C MET A 205 1.71 -5.31 -1.66
N VAL A 206 2.31 -6.46 -1.95
CA VAL A 206 1.70 -7.78 -1.69
C VAL A 206 1.29 -7.91 -0.22
N PHE A 207 2.19 -7.56 0.68
CA PHE A 207 1.96 -7.59 2.12
C PHE A 207 0.85 -6.62 2.54
N ALA A 208 0.89 -5.37 2.06
CA ALA A 208 -0.12 -4.37 2.40
C ALA A 208 -1.52 -4.77 1.90
N MET A 209 -1.65 -5.25 0.67
CA MET A 209 -2.92 -5.75 0.13
C MET A 209 -3.42 -6.97 0.92
N GLY A 210 -2.54 -7.90 1.27
CA GLY A 210 -2.87 -9.09 2.04
C GLY A 210 -3.40 -8.81 3.45
N ASN A 211 -3.08 -7.65 4.02
CA ASN A 211 -3.54 -7.21 5.35
C ASN A 211 -4.83 -6.39 5.31
N CYS A 212 -5.28 -5.95 4.13
CA CYS A 212 -6.43 -5.07 4.04
C CYS A 212 -7.72 -5.72 4.49
N VAL A 213 -8.38 -5.06 5.43
CA VAL A 213 -9.75 -5.33 5.89
C VAL A 213 -10.59 -4.09 5.65
N VAL A 214 -11.87 -4.27 5.42
CA VAL A 214 -12.81 -3.17 5.20
C VAL A 214 -13.89 -3.20 6.26
N LEU A 215 -14.18 -2.04 6.82
CA LEU A 215 -15.37 -1.82 7.63
C LEU A 215 -16.45 -1.19 6.77
N GLU A 216 -17.65 -1.70 6.90
CA GLU A 216 -18.85 -1.17 6.26
C GLU A 216 -19.71 -0.46 7.31
N ASP A 217 -20.15 0.77 7.02
CA ASP A 217 -21.08 1.50 7.87
C ASP A 217 -22.53 1.07 7.63
N THR A 218 -23.46 1.60 8.41
CA THR A 218 -24.90 1.29 8.30
C THR A 218 -25.53 1.70 6.97
N ASN A 219 -24.86 2.53 6.17
CA ASN A 219 -25.30 2.98 4.86
C ASN A 219 -24.63 2.20 3.71
N GLY A 220 -23.83 1.19 4.03
CA GLY A 220 -23.08 0.39 3.06
C GLY A 220 -21.79 1.06 2.55
N ASN A 221 -21.38 2.20 3.12
CA ASN A 221 -20.10 2.79 2.76
C ASN A 221 -18.94 2.05 3.43
N ARG A 222 -17.83 1.95 2.71
CA ARG A 222 -16.66 1.18 3.11
C ARG A 222 -15.46 2.06 3.33
N LYS A 223 -14.63 1.68 4.31
CA LYS A 223 -13.32 2.28 4.54
C LYS A 223 -12.29 1.22 4.89
N LEU A 224 -11.03 1.51 4.59
CA LEU A 224 -9.90 0.69 5.02
C LEU A 224 -9.82 0.63 6.54
N TYR A 225 -9.48 -0.54 7.05
CA TYR A 225 -9.28 -0.78 8.46
C TYR A 225 -8.06 -1.64 8.72
N LYS A 226 -7.22 -1.21 9.65
CA LYS A 226 -6.07 -1.95 10.14
C LYS A 226 -6.48 -2.78 11.35
N LYS A 227 -6.38 -4.10 11.24
CA LYS A 227 -6.79 -5.02 12.31
C LYS A 227 -5.80 -5.04 13.46
N ARG A 228 -4.50 -4.96 13.17
CA ARG A 228 -3.40 -4.93 14.14
C ARG A 228 -2.34 -3.93 13.69
N LEU A 229 -1.57 -3.39 14.64
CA LEU A 229 -0.51 -2.42 14.34
C LEU A 229 0.57 -2.99 13.41
N GLU A 230 0.85 -4.29 13.51
CA GLU A 230 1.86 -4.96 12.67
C GLU A 230 1.35 -5.28 11.26
N GLU A 231 0.02 -5.35 11.07
CA GLU A 231 -0.62 -5.61 9.79
C GLU A 231 -0.73 -4.29 9.00
N LYS A 232 0.40 -3.85 8.42
CA LYS A 232 0.49 -2.58 7.71
C LYS A 232 -0.32 -2.61 6.41
N ILE A 233 -1.14 -1.57 6.21
CA ILE A 233 -1.95 -1.33 5.01
C ILE A 233 -1.65 0.03 4.38
N ASP A 234 -0.70 0.75 4.93
CA ASP A 234 -0.42 2.16 4.68
C ASP A 234 -0.11 2.41 3.18
N ASN A 235 0.58 1.49 2.50
CA ASN A 235 0.81 1.59 1.05
C ASN A 235 -0.46 1.40 0.20
N VAL A 236 -1.47 0.69 0.71
CA VAL A 236 -2.79 0.61 0.03
C VAL A 236 -3.58 1.90 0.28
N ALA A 237 -3.50 2.49 1.48
CA ALA A 237 -4.09 3.80 1.75
C ALA A 237 -3.45 4.86 0.83
N ALA A 238 -2.12 4.90 0.74
CA ALA A 238 -1.40 5.77 -0.19
C ALA A 238 -1.77 5.50 -1.67
N MET A 239 -1.98 4.23 -2.07
CA MET A 239 -2.46 3.90 -3.42
C MET A 239 -3.85 4.48 -3.69
N MET A 240 -4.74 4.42 -2.72
CA MET A 240 -6.07 5.02 -2.82
C MET A 240 -5.98 6.55 -2.95
N ASP A 241 -5.12 7.20 -2.18
CA ASP A 241 -4.90 8.65 -2.27
C ASP A 241 -4.33 9.05 -3.64
N ALA A 242 -3.37 8.27 -4.17
CA ALA A 242 -2.86 8.46 -5.54
C ALA A 242 -3.97 8.31 -6.59
N TYR A 243 -4.84 7.33 -6.43
CA TYR A 243 -5.94 7.09 -7.35
C TYR A 243 -6.98 8.22 -7.33
N ILE A 244 -7.30 8.74 -6.15
CA ILE A 244 -8.20 9.89 -6.00
C ILE A 244 -7.58 11.13 -6.67
N ALA A 245 -6.30 11.40 -6.44
CA ALA A 245 -5.59 12.51 -7.08
C ALA A 245 -5.52 12.36 -8.60
N PHE A 246 -5.26 11.16 -9.11
CA PHE A 246 -5.32 10.84 -10.54
C PHE A 246 -6.69 11.17 -11.14
N LYS A 247 -7.78 10.73 -10.49
CA LYS A 247 -9.14 10.97 -10.98
C LYS A 247 -9.49 12.46 -11.01
N ALA A 248 -9.07 13.21 -10.00
CA ALA A 248 -9.30 14.65 -9.91
C ALA A 248 -8.53 15.46 -10.97
N ASN A 249 -7.38 14.94 -11.43
CA ASN A 249 -6.46 15.61 -12.35
C ASN A 249 -6.23 14.82 -13.65
N ARG A 250 -7.24 14.10 -14.12
CA ARG A 250 -7.09 13.17 -15.26
C ARG A 250 -6.52 13.83 -16.51
N ASP A 251 -6.91 15.07 -16.80
CA ASP A 251 -6.43 15.84 -17.96
C ASP A 251 -4.91 16.07 -17.94
N ALA A 252 -4.26 15.98 -16.78
CA ALA A 252 -2.81 16.08 -16.68
C ALA A 252 -2.06 14.85 -17.23
N PHE A 253 -2.77 13.75 -17.45
CA PHE A 253 -2.21 12.47 -17.91
C PHE A 253 -2.49 12.13 -19.37
N ASP A 254 -3.24 13.00 -20.08
CA ASP A 254 -3.58 12.87 -21.49
C ASP A 254 -2.43 13.32 -22.42
#